data_bf3167c1ee3a1078f3bc7c7b24be4899
#
_entry.id   bf3167c1ee3a1078f3bc7c7b24be4899
#
_cell.length_a   1.000
_cell.length_b   1.000
_cell.length_c   1.000
_cell.angle_alpha   90.00
_cell.angle_beta   90.00
_cell.angle_gamma   90.00
#
_symmetry.space_group_name_H-M   'P 1'
#
loop_
_entity.id
_entity.type
_entity.pdbx_description
1 polymer ?
#
loop_
_entity_poly.entity_id
_entity_poly.type
_entity_poly.pdbx_seq_one_letter_code
_entity_poly.pdbx_strand_id
1 'polypeptide(L)'
;MTSASQYLYDHVTTKVLMDDMSFGDNAPRPGGRLPEFDLATVDGERISTRDFVGRKPLLLITGSYSCPMTASSDPVLKELYKKFANEIAFVMVQVREAHPGEHSEQPRSMEEKIKYARALKMRDELPWPIVIDDADGGLHHALDEKPNALWLTNREGVIIYRALWAGDDTGLQQALDAVCRSRAPALQDSSRRIVPMAMGIGKMREMTLQSGPRAAHDMWRAAPPMAAMAWLADLYRPLPPKWRTVAAVATLGVGVTVIASLLKKPRNR
;
A
#
# COMPACT_ATOMS: atom_id res chain seq x y z
N MET A 1 13.69 -19.81 -15.57
CA MET A 1 12.36 -19.56 -16.17
C MET A 1 11.34 -19.66 -15.06
N THR A 2 11.08 -18.58 -14.32
CA THR A 2 9.98 -18.46 -13.36
C THR A 2 8.69 -18.30 -14.17
N SER A 3 7.75 -19.21 -14.01
CA SER A 3 6.56 -19.25 -14.85
C SER A 3 5.68 -18.02 -14.55
N ALA A 4 5.21 -17.33 -15.59
CA ALA A 4 4.21 -16.26 -15.53
C ALA A 4 2.91 -16.65 -14.76
N SER A 5 2.69 -17.95 -14.55
CA SER A 5 1.55 -18.50 -13.81
C SER A 5 1.58 -18.26 -12.29
N GLN A 6 2.67 -17.74 -11.73
CA GLN A 6 2.83 -17.52 -10.29
C GLN A 6 2.65 -16.06 -9.86
N TYR A 7 2.69 -15.10 -10.81
CA TYR A 7 2.53 -13.69 -10.52
C TYR A 7 1.09 -13.32 -10.17
N LEU A 8 0.13 -13.74 -10.98
CA LEU A 8 -1.29 -13.49 -10.73
C LEU A 8 -1.87 -14.63 -9.87
N TYR A 9 -2.69 -14.27 -8.91
CA TYR A 9 -3.42 -15.22 -8.05
C TYR A 9 -4.89 -14.80 -7.97
N ASP A 10 -5.78 -15.79 -8.03
CA ASP A 10 -7.23 -15.55 -7.95
C ASP A 10 -7.74 -15.56 -6.50
N HIS A 11 -6.93 -16.10 -5.57
CA HIS A 11 -7.24 -16.20 -4.15
C HIS A 11 -6.10 -15.68 -3.28
N VAL A 12 -6.43 -14.86 -2.31
CA VAL A 12 -5.48 -14.43 -1.27
C VAL A 12 -5.23 -15.60 -0.32
N THR A 13 -3.95 -15.90 -0.09
CA THR A 13 -3.51 -16.96 0.82
C THR A 13 -2.67 -16.38 1.94
N THR A 14 -2.51 -17.16 3.04
CA THR A 14 -1.58 -16.78 4.13
C THR A 14 -0.17 -16.53 3.59
N LYS A 15 0.29 -17.34 2.61
CA LYS A 15 1.61 -17.16 2.00
C LYS A 15 1.73 -15.79 1.33
N VAL A 16 0.76 -15.39 0.50
CA VAL A 16 0.75 -14.08 -0.17
C VAL A 16 0.82 -12.96 0.87
N LEU A 17 0.00 -13.02 1.93
CA LEU A 17 0.02 -12.00 2.98
C LEU A 17 1.35 -11.94 3.73
N MET A 18 1.98 -13.09 3.96
CA MET A 18 3.29 -13.15 4.64
C MET A 18 4.42 -12.62 3.75
N ASP A 19 4.39 -12.92 2.45
CA ASP A 19 5.35 -12.39 1.47
C ASP A 19 5.27 -10.85 1.36
N ASP A 20 4.09 -10.28 1.58
CA ASP A 20 3.89 -8.82 1.59
C ASP A 20 4.43 -8.13 2.86
N MET A 21 4.78 -8.87 3.91
CA MET A 21 5.20 -8.30 5.20
C MET A 21 6.67 -7.89 5.28
N SER A 22 7.49 -8.17 4.28
CA SER A 22 8.89 -7.80 4.25
C SER A 22 9.40 -7.65 2.82
N PHE A 23 10.41 -6.82 2.62
CA PHE A 23 11.15 -6.82 1.38
C PHE A 23 12.04 -8.06 1.28
N GLY A 24 12.12 -8.63 0.09
CA GLY A 24 13.07 -9.67 -0.27
C GLY A 24 14.49 -9.12 -0.46
N ASP A 25 15.43 -10.04 -0.65
CA ASP A 25 16.86 -9.69 -0.76
C ASP A 25 17.20 -8.89 -2.03
N ASN A 26 16.45 -9.07 -3.09
CA ASN A 26 16.65 -8.41 -4.39
C ASN A 26 15.86 -7.09 -4.53
N ALA A 27 15.06 -6.71 -3.54
CA ALA A 27 14.32 -5.45 -3.58
C ALA A 27 15.25 -4.24 -3.69
N PRO A 28 14.91 -3.23 -4.52
CA PRO A 28 15.71 -2.01 -4.62
C PRO A 28 15.87 -1.35 -3.24
N ARG A 29 17.12 -1.02 -2.88
CA ARG A 29 17.49 -0.54 -1.52
C ARG A 29 18.00 0.90 -1.55
N PRO A 30 17.91 1.63 -0.44
CA PRO A 30 18.61 2.91 -0.28
C PRO A 30 20.09 2.79 -0.61
N GLY A 31 20.61 3.75 -1.40
CA GLY A 31 21.93 3.72 -2.00
C GLY A 31 21.98 3.09 -3.41
N GLY A 32 20.98 2.31 -3.80
CA GLY A 32 20.81 1.79 -5.16
C GLY A 32 20.01 2.73 -6.06
N ARG A 33 19.63 2.23 -7.24
CA ARG A 33 18.76 2.93 -8.19
C ARG A 33 17.45 2.19 -8.37
N LEU A 34 16.41 2.94 -8.76
CA LEU A 34 15.17 2.32 -9.24
C LEU A 34 15.42 1.54 -10.53
N PRO A 35 14.66 0.46 -10.77
CA PRO A 35 14.58 -0.16 -12.09
C PRO A 35 14.18 0.90 -13.13
N GLU A 36 14.78 0.83 -14.32
CA GLU A 36 14.35 1.69 -15.43
C GLU A 36 12.97 1.26 -15.91
N PHE A 37 12.12 2.24 -16.16
CA PHE A 37 10.82 2.03 -16.78
C PHE A 37 10.52 3.14 -17.79
N ASP A 38 9.67 2.83 -18.75
CA ASP A 38 9.04 3.76 -19.70
C ASP A 38 7.63 3.24 -19.97
N LEU A 39 6.65 3.78 -19.26
CA LEU A 39 5.29 3.25 -19.18
C LEU A 39 4.26 4.30 -19.56
N ALA A 40 3.14 3.83 -20.12
CA ALA A 40 1.99 4.68 -20.37
C ALA A 40 1.27 5.00 -19.07
N THR A 41 0.78 6.23 -18.95
CA THR A 41 -0.12 6.62 -17.87
C THR A 41 -1.57 6.25 -18.20
N VAL A 42 -2.41 6.26 -17.18
CA VAL A 42 -3.87 6.08 -17.35
C VAL A 42 -4.50 7.16 -18.26
N ASP A 43 -3.87 8.31 -18.38
CA ASP A 43 -4.32 9.45 -19.19
C ASP A 43 -3.76 9.42 -20.63
N GLY A 44 -2.91 8.42 -20.95
CA GLY A 44 -2.35 8.20 -22.29
C GLY A 44 -0.98 8.85 -22.54
N GLU A 45 -0.44 9.57 -21.57
CA GLU A 45 0.93 10.08 -21.62
C GLU A 45 1.95 8.97 -21.34
N ARG A 46 3.24 9.22 -21.62
CA ARG A 46 4.31 8.31 -21.21
C ARG A 46 5.19 8.95 -20.16
N ILE A 47 5.61 8.16 -19.20
CA ILE A 47 6.53 8.56 -18.13
C ILE A 47 7.66 7.54 -18.06
N SER A 48 8.88 8.05 -18.05
CA SER A 48 10.11 7.27 -17.98
C SER A 48 10.92 7.68 -16.73
N THR A 49 11.67 6.75 -16.18
CA THR A 49 12.66 7.03 -15.12
C THR A 49 13.62 8.15 -15.54
N ARG A 50 13.94 8.25 -16.85
CA ARG A 50 14.86 9.28 -17.41
C ARG A 50 14.31 10.69 -17.37
N ASP A 51 12.98 10.86 -17.24
CA ASP A 51 12.37 12.18 -17.15
C ASP A 51 12.71 12.90 -15.85
N PHE A 52 13.15 12.15 -14.82
CA PHE A 52 13.42 12.65 -13.47
C PHE A 52 14.91 12.79 -13.17
N VAL A 53 15.75 11.88 -13.66
CA VAL A 53 17.19 11.87 -13.38
C VAL A 53 17.85 13.16 -13.87
N GLY A 54 18.58 13.84 -12.99
CA GLY A 54 19.19 15.14 -13.24
C GLY A 54 18.23 16.33 -13.17
N ARG A 55 16.93 16.10 -12.96
CA ARG A 55 15.89 17.13 -12.99
C ARG A 55 15.14 17.25 -11.68
N LYS A 56 14.48 16.17 -11.25
CA LYS A 56 13.54 16.22 -10.12
C LYS A 56 13.59 14.91 -9.33
N PRO A 57 13.62 14.94 -8.00
CA PRO A 57 13.43 13.74 -7.18
C PRO A 57 12.11 13.04 -7.55
N LEU A 58 12.09 11.71 -7.46
CA LEU A 58 10.92 10.90 -7.76
C LEU A 58 10.48 10.14 -6.50
N LEU A 59 9.21 10.25 -6.13
CA LEU A 59 8.52 9.35 -5.23
C LEU A 59 7.70 8.37 -6.07
N LEU A 60 8.18 7.12 -6.16
CA LEU A 60 7.50 6.02 -6.84
C LEU A 60 6.73 5.19 -5.81
N ILE A 61 5.46 4.91 -6.10
CA ILE A 61 4.55 4.21 -5.18
C ILE A 61 3.90 3.06 -5.94
N THR A 62 3.86 1.86 -5.39
CA THR A 62 3.03 0.79 -5.94
C THR A 62 1.61 0.84 -5.34
N GLY A 63 0.61 0.50 -6.14
CA GLY A 63 -0.78 0.50 -5.69
C GLY A 63 -1.70 -0.32 -6.59
N SER A 64 -2.85 -0.72 -6.05
CA SER A 64 -3.90 -1.38 -6.82
C SER A 64 -5.29 -1.03 -6.29
N TYR A 65 -6.30 -1.24 -7.14
CA TYR A 65 -7.68 -0.86 -6.85
C TYR A 65 -8.26 -1.60 -5.64
N SER A 66 -7.95 -2.88 -5.48
CA SER A 66 -8.44 -3.73 -4.38
C SER A 66 -7.60 -3.67 -3.10
N CYS A 67 -6.48 -2.91 -3.09
CA CYS A 67 -5.55 -2.90 -1.97
C CYS A 67 -6.02 -1.99 -0.83
N PRO A 68 -6.29 -2.52 0.39
CA PRO A 68 -6.66 -1.69 1.53
C PRO A 68 -5.50 -0.81 2.03
N MET A 69 -4.26 -1.22 1.81
CA MET A 69 -3.09 -0.41 2.15
C MET A 69 -3.01 0.81 1.23
N THR A 70 -3.26 0.66 -0.09
CA THR A 70 -3.35 1.77 -1.04
C THR A 70 -4.45 2.75 -0.61
N ALA A 71 -5.69 2.28 -0.47
CA ALA A 71 -6.81 3.14 -0.10
C ALA A 71 -6.65 3.84 1.27
N SER A 72 -5.89 3.25 2.18
CA SER A 72 -5.64 3.85 3.50
C SER A 72 -4.49 4.85 3.51
N SER A 73 -3.51 4.72 2.59
CA SER A 73 -2.36 5.62 2.49
C SER A 73 -2.65 6.90 1.69
N ASP A 74 -3.64 6.87 0.79
CA ASP A 74 -3.93 7.98 -0.12
C ASP A 74 -4.21 9.33 0.57
N PRO A 75 -4.95 9.41 1.69
CA PRO A 75 -5.14 10.69 2.38
C PRO A 75 -3.82 11.31 2.87
N VAL A 76 -2.91 10.49 3.39
CA VAL A 76 -1.58 10.93 3.83
C VAL A 76 -0.75 11.40 2.65
N LEU A 77 -0.71 10.62 1.58
CA LEU A 77 0.02 10.94 0.36
C LEU A 77 -0.51 12.22 -0.30
N LYS A 78 -1.83 12.46 -0.28
CA LYS A 78 -2.42 13.71 -0.80
C LYS A 78 -1.96 14.94 -0.02
N GLU A 79 -1.88 14.85 1.30
CA GLU A 79 -1.35 15.97 2.11
C GLU A 79 0.13 16.22 1.83
N LEU A 80 0.93 15.17 1.64
CA LEU A 80 2.32 15.30 1.24
C LEU A 80 2.45 15.84 -0.19
N TYR A 81 1.61 15.40 -1.11
CA TYR A 81 1.57 15.91 -2.47
C TYR A 81 1.32 17.43 -2.51
N LYS A 82 0.34 17.92 -1.76
CA LYS A 82 0.06 19.38 -1.67
C LYS A 82 1.29 20.19 -1.24
N LYS A 83 2.14 19.62 -0.38
CA LYS A 83 3.33 20.30 0.14
C LYS A 83 4.52 20.22 -0.81
N PHE A 84 4.71 19.08 -1.50
CA PHE A 84 5.98 18.77 -2.15
C PHE A 84 5.90 18.60 -3.67
N ALA A 85 4.70 18.62 -4.30
CA ALA A 85 4.54 18.37 -5.73
C ALA A 85 5.32 19.33 -6.65
N ASN A 86 5.59 20.54 -6.19
CA ASN A 86 6.41 21.49 -6.94
C ASN A 86 7.88 21.07 -7.04
N GLU A 87 8.40 20.38 -6.03
CA GLU A 87 9.82 20.02 -5.91
C GLU A 87 10.08 18.54 -6.16
N ILE A 88 9.09 17.68 -5.92
CA ILE A 88 9.20 16.21 -6.02
C ILE A 88 8.11 15.71 -6.97
N ALA A 89 8.48 14.81 -7.89
CA ALA A 89 7.53 14.11 -8.73
C ALA A 89 6.92 12.94 -7.94
N PHE A 90 5.60 12.80 -7.99
CA PHE A 90 4.87 11.66 -7.44
C PHE A 90 4.36 10.84 -8.61
N VAL A 91 4.64 9.55 -8.62
CA VAL A 91 4.16 8.60 -9.63
C VAL A 91 3.69 7.34 -8.93
N MET A 92 2.49 6.88 -9.25
CA MET A 92 2.00 5.58 -8.80
C MET A 92 2.10 4.56 -9.93
N VAL A 93 2.48 3.34 -9.62
CA VAL A 93 2.49 2.19 -10.53
C VAL A 93 1.27 1.33 -10.21
N GLN A 94 0.35 1.19 -11.18
CA GLN A 94 -0.72 0.21 -11.08
C GLN A 94 -0.13 -1.19 -11.25
N VAL A 95 -0.20 -1.98 -10.20
CA VAL A 95 0.32 -3.36 -10.16
C VAL A 95 -0.82 -4.38 -10.23
N ARG A 96 -0.56 -5.66 -9.93
CA ARG A 96 -1.62 -6.68 -9.79
C ARG A 96 -2.57 -6.34 -8.66
N GLU A 97 -3.78 -6.87 -8.68
CA GLU A 97 -4.75 -6.66 -7.61
C GLU A 97 -4.34 -7.43 -6.34
N ALA A 98 -4.29 -6.71 -5.20
CA ALA A 98 -3.86 -7.29 -3.92
C ALA A 98 -4.93 -8.20 -3.30
N HIS A 99 -6.21 -7.87 -3.49
CA HIS A 99 -7.35 -8.64 -2.99
C HIS A 99 -8.35 -8.89 -4.12
N PRO A 100 -8.02 -9.77 -5.09
CA PRO A 100 -8.92 -10.04 -6.21
C PRO A 100 -10.23 -10.67 -5.72
N GLY A 101 -11.33 -10.27 -6.34
CA GLY A 101 -12.67 -10.79 -6.07
C GLY A 101 -13.52 -10.76 -7.33
N GLU A 102 -14.81 -11.03 -7.20
CA GLU A 102 -15.72 -11.10 -8.35
C GLU A 102 -15.90 -9.77 -9.06
N HIS A 103 -15.71 -8.66 -8.34
CA HIS A 103 -15.89 -7.30 -8.88
C HIS A 103 -14.57 -6.66 -9.31
N SER A 104 -13.44 -7.22 -8.90
CA SER A 104 -12.10 -6.78 -9.25
C SER A 104 -11.17 -8.00 -9.36
N GLU A 105 -11.33 -8.76 -10.44
CA GLU A 105 -10.46 -9.90 -10.74
C GLU A 105 -9.03 -9.45 -11.06
N GLN A 106 -8.09 -10.40 -11.08
CA GLN A 106 -6.74 -10.09 -11.58
C GLN A 106 -6.81 -9.66 -13.05
N PRO A 107 -6.24 -8.49 -13.39
CA PRO A 107 -6.22 -8.04 -14.77
C PRO A 107 -5.29 -8.93 -15.61
N ARG A 108 -5.84 -9.53 -16.65
CA ARG A 108 -5.13 -10.42 -17.58
C ARG A 108 -4.81 -9.74 -18.91
N SER A 109 -5.25 -8.50 -19.07
CA SER A 109 -4.98 -7.66 -20.26
C SER A 109 -4.63 -6.24 -19.84
N MET A 110 -3.97 -5.52 -20.74
CA MET A 110 -3.68 -4.09 -20.53
C MET A 110 -4.96 -3.26 -20.43
N GLU A 111 -6.02 -3.63 -21.16
CA GLU A 111 -7.32 -2.95 -21.09
C GLU A 111 -7.92 -3.04 -19.68
N GLU A 112 -7.88 -4.23 -19.07
CA GLU A 112 -8.35 -4.43 -17.70
C GLU A 112 -7.51 -3.68 -16.67
N LYS A 113 -6.16 -3.66 -16.84
CA LYS A 113 -5.27 -2.84 -15.97
C LYS A 113 -5.59 -1.36 -16.09
N ILE A 114 -5.80 -0.84 -17.29
CA ILE A 114 -6.22 0.55 -17.52
C ILE A 114 -7.55 0.84 -16.85
N LYS A 115 -8.52 -0.07 -16.96
CA LYS A 115 -9.84 0.06 -16.32
C LYS A 115 -9.69 0.20 -14.79
N TYR A 116 -8.89 -0.66 -14.14
CA TYR A 116 -8.68 -0.58 -12.69
C TYR A 116 -7.87 0.64 -12.28
N ALA A 117 -6.85 1.04 -13.05
CA ALA A 117 -6.09 2.26 -12.81
C ALA A 117 -6.98 3.52 -12.86
N ARG A 118 -7.91 3.59 -13.84
CA ARG A 118 -8.90 4.67 -13.93
C ARG A 118 -9.86 4.65 -12.74
N ALA A 119 -10.37 3.47 -12.39
CA ALA A 119 -11.26 3.32 -11.24
C ALA A 119 -10.57 3.72 -9.93
N LEU A 120 -9.30 3.34 -9.73
CA LEU A 120 -8.48 3.76 -8.61
C LEU A 120 -8.30 5.28 -8.56
N LYS A 121 -7.89 5.88 -9.70
CA LYS A 121 -7.68 7.32 -9.81
C LYS A 121 -8.94 8.11 -9.48
N MET A 122 -10.09 7.67 -9.98
CA MET A 122 -11.38 8.31 -9.75
C MET A 122 -11.90 8.12 -8.32
N ARG A 123 -11.86 6.88 -7.80
CA ARG A 123 -12.36 6.57 -6.45
C ARG A 123 -11.62 7.36 -5.37
N ASP A 124 -10.30 7.41 -5.49
CA ASP A 124 -9.44 8.02 -4.49
C ASP A 124 -9.02 9.45 -4.88
N GLU A 125 -9.56 10.01 -5.98
CA GLU A 125 -9.26 11.37 -6.46
C GLU A 125 -7.75 11.67 -6.45
N LEU A 126 -6.95 10.78 -7.05
CA LEU A 126 -5.49 10.85 -7.01
C LEU A 126 -4.96 11.97 -7.91
N PRO A 127 -4.22 12.97 -7.37
CA PRO A 127 -3.75 14.11 -8.14
C PRO A 127 -2.47 13.84 -8.95
N TRP A 128 -1.79 12.73 -8.70
CA TRP A 128 -0.57 12.33 -9.39
C TRP A 128 -0.86 11.38 -10.55
N PRO A 129 0.06 11.27 -11.53
CA PRO A 129 -0.07 10.30 -12.61
C PRO A 129 0.05 8.87 -12.10
N ILE A 130 -0.74 7.97 -12.73
CA ILE A 130 -0.65 6.53 -12.52
C ILE A 130 -0.10 5.92 -13.80
N VAL A 131 1.08 5.32 -13.76
CA VAL A 131 1.64 4.50 -14.82
C VAL A 131 1.15 3.06 -14.70
N ILE A 132 1.02 2.38 -15.82
CA ILE A 132 0.44 1.05 -15.89
C ILE A 132 1.55 0.07 -16.23
N ASP A 133 1.90 -0.78 -15.28
CA ASP A 133 2.83 -1.88 -15.48
C ASP A 133 2.27 -2.87 -16.54
N ASP A 134 3.14 -3.61 -17.19
CA ASP A 134 2.69 -4.61 -18.17
C ASP A 134 1.85 -5.72 -17.50
N ALA A 135 1.22 -6.56 -18.33
CA ALA A 135 0.35 -7.62 -17.84
C ALA A 135 1.11 -8.67 -17.00
N ASP A 136 2.37 -8.88 -17.33
CA ASP A 136 3.24 -9.84 -16.66
C ASP A 136 3.91 -9.25 -15.40
N GLY A 137 3.76 -7.95 -15.14
CA GLY A 137 4.27 -7.27 -13.95
C GLY A 137 5.77 -7.02 -13.97
N GLY A 138 6.36 -6.68 -15.11
CA GLY A 138 7.81 -6.54 -15.26
C GLY A 138 8.42 -5.54 -14.28
N LEU A 139 7.84 -4.35 -14.15
CA LEU A 139 8.30 -3.37 -13.16
C LEU A 139 7.98 -3.83 -11.73
N HIS A 140 6.80 -4.41 -11.50
CA HIS A 140 6.39 -4.88 -10.17
C HIS A 140 7.31 -6.00 -9.65
N HIS A 141 7.72 -6.94 -10.50
CA HIS A 141 8.74 -7.94 -10.17
C HIS A 141 10.08 -7.28 -9.77
N ALA A 142 10.53 -6.30 -10.54
CA ALA A 142 11.76 -5.57 -10.25
C ALA A 142 11.66 -4.72 -8.96
N LEU A 143 10.43 -4.39 -8.52
CA LEU A 143 10.11 -3.70 -7.26
C LEU A 143 9.73 -4.67 -6.12
N ASP A 144 10.05 -5.96 -6.26
CA ASP A 144 9.81 -7.00 -5.23
C ASP A 144 8.32 -7.27 -4.96
N GLU A 145 7.46 -7.05 -5.95
CA GLU A 145 6.03 -7.38 -5.96
C GLU A 145 5.20 -6.85 -4.77
N LYS A 146 5.61 -5.75 -4.14
CA LYS A 146 4.89 -5.22 -2.98
C LYS A 146 3.64 -4.42 -3.40
N PRO A 147 2.49 -4.69 -2.76
CA PRO A 147 1.21 -4.11 -3.20
C PRO A 147 1.06 -2.61 -2.90
N ASN A 148 1.84 -2.06 -1.96
CA ASN A 148 1.76 -0.65 -1.57
C ASN A 148 3.06 -0.15 -0.96
N ALA A 149 4.20 -0.42 -1.61
CA ALA A 149 5.49 0.09 -1.19
C ALA A 149 5.82 1.42 -1.87
N LEU A 150 6.81 2.12 -1.35
CA LEU A 150 7.31 3.34 -1.97
C LEU A 150 8.83 3.46 -1.90
N TRP A 151 9.36 4.21 -2.88
CA TRP A 151 10.76 4.56 -3.01
C TRP A 151 10.88 6.04 -3.34
N LEU A 152 11.67 6.77 -2.58
CA LEU A 152 12.04 8.16 -2.87
C LEU A 152 13.46 8.21 -3.37
N THR A 153 13.69 8.82 -4.54
CA THR A 153 15.03 9.07 -5.06
C THR A 153 15.44 10.53 -4.84
N ASN A 154 16.74 10.76 -4.84
CA ASN A 154 17.28 12.11 -5.03
C ASN A 154 17.27 12.50 -6.53
N ARG A 155 17.78 13.70 -6.87
CA ARG A 155 17.86 14.16 -8.28
C ARG A 155 18.77 13.29 -9.15
N GLU A 156 19.78 12.66 -8.57
CA GLU A 156 20.69 11.75 -9.27
C GLU A 156 20.08 10.36 -9.53
N GLY A 157 18.83 10.14 -9.09
CA GLY A 157 18.11 8.88 -9.24
C GLY A 157 18.54 7.79 -8.25
N VAL A 158 19.28 8.15 -7.19
CA VAL A 158 19.65 7.24 -6.11
C VAL A 158 18.52 7.17 -5.10
N ILE A 159 18.11 5.97 -4.74
CA ILE A 159 17.11 5.73 -3.69
C ILE A 159 17.68 6.19 -2.34
N ILE A 160 16.98 7.09 -1.67
CA ILE A 160 17.37 7.62 -0.37
C ILE A 160 16.45 7.18 0.76
N TYR A 161 15.23 6.79 0.41
CA TYR A 161 14.23 6.31 1.35
C TYR A 161 13.38 5.21 0.71
N ARG A 162 13.02 4.21 1.48
CA ARG A 162 12.13 3.12 1.09
C ARG A 162 11.19 2.80 2.25
N ALA A 163 9.93 2.53 1.97
CA ALA A 163 8.99 2.02 2.95
C ALA A 163 8.17 0.87 2.36
N LEU A 164 7.95 -0.16 3.18
CA LEU A 164 7.12 -1.31 2.81
C LEU A 164 5.65 -0.92 2.62
N TRP A 165 5.20 0.09 3.38
CA TRP A 165 3.83 0.60 3.32
C TRP A 165 3.84 2.11 3.17
N ALA A 166 3.17 2.62 2.14
CA ALA A 166 3.13 4.04 1.81
C ALA A 166 2.43 4.92 2.87
N GLY A 167 1.72 4.33 3.82
CA GLY A 167 1.07 5.03 4.92
C GLY A 167 1.99 5.45 6.07
N ASP A 168 3.32 5.26 5.97
CA ASP A 168 4.28 5.80 6.95
C ASP A 168 4.52 7.29 6.71
N ASP A 169 3.68 8.13 7.32
CA ASP A 169 3.65 9.57 7.13
C ASP A 169 4.89 10.30 7.67
N THR A 170 5.33 9.96 8.88
CA THR A 170 6.38 10.71 9.60
C THR A 170 7.76 10.52 8.99
N GLY A 171 8.15 9.27 8.68
CA GLY A 171 9.43 8.97 8.07
C GLY A 171 9.52 9.50 6.65
N LEU A 172 8.44 9.35 5.88
CA LEU A 172 8.36 9.86 4.52
C LEU A 172 8.42 11.38 4.50
N GLN A 173 7.69 12.09 5.36
CA GLN A 173 7.73 13.56 5.40
C GLN A 173 9.15 14.07 5.70
N GLN A 174 9.86 13.45 6.65
CA GLN A 174 11.24 13.82 6.96
C GLN A 174 12.18 13.61 5.76
N ALA A 175 12.01 12.51 5.03
CA ALA A 175 12.81 12.23 3.84
C ALA A 175 12.51 13.25 2.71
N LEU A 176 11.25 13.58 2.46
CA LEU A 176 10.84 14.60 1.49
C LEU A 176 11.41 15.99 1.85
N ASP A 177 11.29 16.41 3.10
CA ASP A 177 11.87 17.67 3.61
C ASP A 177 13.41 17.71 3.42
N ALA A 178 14.10 16.62 3.67
CA ALA A 178 15.55 16.55 3.52
C ALA A 178 15.98 16.71 2.06
N VAL A 179 15.27 16.05 1.14
CA VAL A 179 15.52 16.17 -0.31
C VAL A 179 15.31 17.59 -0.81
N CYS A 180 14.22 18.25 -0.43
CA CYS A 180 13.92 19.63 -0.83
C CYS A 180 14.97 20.61 -0.32
N ARG A 181 15.55 20.36 0.86
CA ARG A 181 16.60 21.24 1.44
C ARG A 181 18.01 20.92 0.95
N SER A 182 18.16 20.06 -0.05
CA SER A 182 19.47 19.60 -0.55
C SER A 182 20.43 19.13 0.57
N ARG A 183 19.88 18.70 1.69
CA ARG A 183 20.67 18.05 2.74
C ARG A 183 20.95 16.63 2.27
N ALA A 184 22.16 16.13 2.46
CA ALA A 184 22.46 14.73 2.23
C ALA A 184 21.52 13.89 3.13
N PRO A 185 20.47 13.27 2.59
CA PRO A 185 19.56 12.52 3.43
C PRO A 185 20.30 11.28 3.91
N ALA A 186 20.14 10.94 5.18
CA ALA A 186 20.55 9.63 5.65
C ALA A 186 19.75 8.59 4.85
N LEU A 187 20.45 7.61 4.28
CA LEU A 187 19.80 6.49 3.59
C LEU A 187 18.91 5.76 4.60
N GLN A 188 17.61 5.66 4.33
CA GLN A 188 16.66 5.10 5.30
C GLN A 188 15.80 4.01 4.67
N ASP A 189 15.73 2.91 5.39
CA ASP A 189 14.74 1.84 5.18
C ASP A 189 13.73 1.92 6.34
N SER A 190 12.48 2.27 6.02
CA SER A 190 11.47 2.39 7.07
C SER A 190 11.04 1.01 7.57
N SER A 191 11.24 0.78 8.85
CA SER A 191 10.75 -0.39 9.56
C SER A 191 9.39 -0.17 10.24
N ARG A 192 8.79 1.00 10.08
CA ARG A 192 7.52 1.35 10.72
C ARG A 192 6.36 0.60 10.09
N ARG A 193 5.67 -0.21 10.87
CA ARG A 193 4.58 -1.07 10.39
C ARG A 193 3.27 -0.87 11.14
N ILE A 194 3.32 -0.42 12.39
CA ILE A 194 2.13 -0.38 13.28
C ILE A 194 1.06 0.58 12.74
N VAL A 195 1.44 1.83 12.41
CA VAL A 195 0.49 2.82 11.92
C VAL A 195 -0.08 2.45 10.56
N PRO A 196 0.73 2.12 9.53
CA PRO A 196 0.21 1.65 8.25
C PRO A 196 -0.70 0.42 8.36
N MET A 197 -0.33 -0.56 9.18
CA MET A 197 -1.16 -1.76 9.41
C MET A 197 -2.49 -1.40 10.07
N ALA A 198 -2.50 -0.51 11.07
CA ALA A 198 -3.75 -0.06 11.68
C ALA A 198 -4.65 0.66 10.66
N MET A 199 -4.07 1.47 9.76
CA MET A 199 -4.81 2.13 8.68
C MET A 199 -5.38 1.10 7.70
N GLY A 200 -4.56 0.14 7.26
CA GLY A 200 -4.95 -0.93 6.34
C GLY A 200 -6.09 -1.80 6.92
N ILE A 201 -5.97 -2.23 8.17
CA ILE A 201 -7.02 -2.99 8.87
C ILE A 201 -8.33 -2.19 8.92
N GLY A 202 -8.27 -0.89 9.20
CA GLY A 202 -9.43 0.00 9.23
C GLY A 202 -10.13 0.17 7.86
N LYS A 203 -9.45 -0.15 6.77
CA LYS A 203 -10.00 -0.14 5.39
C LYS A 203 -10.26 -1.54 4.83
N MET A 204 -9.71 -2.58 5.44
CA MET A 204 -9.71 -3.94 4.91
C MET A 204 -11.09 -4.45 4.54
N ARG A 205 -12.06 -4.37 5.46
CA ARG A 205 -13.41 -4.88 5.21
C ARG A 205 -14.12 -4.14 4.08
N GLU A 206 -13.99 -2.82 4.04
CA GLU A 206 -14.56 -1.97 2.98
C GLU A 206 -14.01 -2.38 1.61
N MET A 207 -12.68 -2.51 1.48
CA MET A 207 -12.01 -2.84 0.23
C MET A 207 -12.27 -4.27 -0.23
N THR A 208 -12.22 -5.24 0.68
CA THR A 208 -12.50 -6.64 0.33
C THR A 208 -13.96 -6.87 -0.06
N LEU A 209 -14.92 -6.21 0.58
CA LEU A 209 -16.32 -6.26 0.17
C LEU A 209 -16.56 -5.58 -1.18
N GLN A 210 -15.86 -4.47 -1.45
CA GLN A 210 -15.90 -3.82 -2.77
C GLN A 210 -15.36 -4.72 -3.87
N SER A 211 -14.32 -5.50 -3.58
CA SER A 211 -13.74 -6.48 -4.52
C SER A 211 -14.66 -7.69 -4.74
N GLY A 212 -15.53 -7.99 -3.80
CA GLY A 212 -16.51 -9.07 -3.89
C GLY A 212 -16.47 -10.06 -2.71
N PRO A 213 -17.50 -10.91 -2.59
CA PRO A 213 -17.62 -11.89 -1.50
C PRO A 213 -16.41 -12.83 -1.38
N ARG A 214 -15.82 -13.25 -2.50
CA ARG A 214 -14.61 -14.10 -2.52
C ARG A 214 -13.44 -13.45 -1.80
N ALA A 215 -13.15 -12.17 -2.10
CA ALA A 215 -12.05 -11.46 -1.47
C ALA A 215 -12.24 -11.36 0.06
N ALA A 216 -13.47 -11.10 0.52
CA ALA A 216 -13.79 -11.08 1.94
C ALA A 216 -13.64 -12.47 2.58
N HIS A 217 -14.08 -13.53 1.90
CA HIS A 217 -13.96 -14.92 2.36
C HIS A 217 -12.50 -15.37 2.43
N ASP A 218 -11.69 -15.01 1.43
CA ASP A 218 -10.26 -15.33 1.41
C ASP A 218 -9.53 -14.74 2.61
N MET A 219 -9.89 -13.50 3.03
CA MET A 219 -9.32 -12.92 4.24
C MET A 219 -9.65 -13.70 5.51
N TRP A 220 -10.88 -14.23 5.63
CA TRP A 220 -11.25 -15.10 6.75
C TRP A 220 -10.49 -16.42 6.75
N ARG A 221 -10.08 -16.93 5.59
CA ARG A 221 -9.29 -18.16 5.47
C ARG A 221 -7.80 -17.90 5.67
N ALA A 222 -7.27 -16.83 5.08
CA ALA A 222 -5.84 -16.53 5.06
C ALA A 222 -5.33 -15.92 6.38
N ALA A 223 -6.14 -15.05 7.02
CA ALA A 223 -5.78 -14.34 8.24
C ALA A 223 -7.01 -14.07 9.14
N PRO A 224 -7.61 -15.10 9.78
CA PRO A 224 -8.83 -14.96 10.58
C PRO A 224 -8.75 -13.85 11.65
N PRO A 225 -7.65 -13.70 12.42
CA PRO A 225 -7.56 -12.62 13.42
C PRO A 225 -7.60 -11.22 12.79
N MET A 226 -6.98 -11.04 11.62
CA MET A 226 -7.00 -9.77 10.89
C MET A 226 -8.38 -9.49 10.33
N ALA A 227 -9.05 -10.50 9.75
CA ALA A 227 -10.41 -10.37 9.25
C ALA A 227 -11.41 -10.01 10.37
N ALA A 228 -11.29 -10.65 11.54
CA ALA A 228 -12.11 -10.33 12.70
C ALA A 228 -11.87 -8.89 13.20
N MET A 229 -10.62 -8.46 13.25
CA MET A 229 -10.26 -7.09 13.63
C MET A 229 -10.80 -6.08 12.61
N ALA A 230 -10.70 -6.36 11.32
CA ALA A 230 -11.24 -5.51 10.26
C ALA A 230 -12.78 -5.43 10.33
N TRP A 231 -13.45 -6.55 10.64
CA TRP A 231 -14.90 -6.58 10.85
C TRP A 231 -15.30 -5.69 12.04
N LEU A 232 -14.59 -5.78 13.17
CA LEU A 232 -14.85 -4.96 14.34
C LEU A 232 -14.52 -3.47 14.07
N ALA A 233 -13.44 -3.17 13.37
CA ALA A 233 -13.06 -1.82 13.00
C ALA A 233 -14.11 -1.16 12.07
N ASP A 234 -14.79 -1.94 11.24
CA ASP A 234 -15.83 -1.46 10.33
C ASP A 234 -17.08 -0.92 11.06
N LEU A 235 -17.33 -1.32 12.30
CA LEU A 235 -18.38 -0.75 13.13
C LEU A 235 -18.13 0.74 13.46
N TYR A 236 -16.90 1.18 13.30
CA TYR A 236 -16.45 2.57 13.53
C TYR A 236 -16.22 3.35 12.23
N ARG A 237 -16.93 3.03 11.15
CA ARG A 237 -16.80 3.66 9.83
C ARG A 237 -16.74 5.20 9.81
N PRO A 238 -17.45 5.95 10.65
CA PRO A 238 -17.34 7.40 10.68
C PRO A 238 -15.95 7.93 11.06
N LEU A 239 -15.11 7.11 11.73
CA LEU A 239 -13.75 7.49 12.09
C LEU A 239 -12.77 7.32 10.94
N PRO A 240 -11.66 8.10 10.91
CA PRO A 240 -10.54 7.84 10.02
C PRO A 240 -9.97 6.42 10.21
N PRO A 241 -9.40 5.77 9.17
CA PRO A 241 -9.06 4.34 9.19
C PRO A 241 -8.25 3.88 10.40
N LYS A 242 -7.18 4.60 10.78
CA LYS A 242 -6.38 4.25 11.96
C LYS A 242 -7.17 4.25 13.26
N TRP A 243 -8.10 5.19 13.41
CA TRP A 243 -8.92 5.32 14.62
C TRP A 243 -10.01 4.27 14.70
N ARG A 244 -10.49 3.73 13.55
CA ARG A 244 -11.38 2.56 13.52
C ARG A 244 -10.71 1.36 14.20
N THR A 245 -9.46 1.08 13.84
CA THR A 245 -8.68 -0.02 14.42
C THR A 245 -8.35 0.22 15.89
N VAL A 246 -7.99 1.44 16.26
CA VAL A 246 -7.78 1.81 17.69
C VAL A 246 -9.05 1.61 18.51
N ALA A 247 -10.20 2.06 18.01
CA ALA A 247 -11.49 1.86 18.67
C ALA A 247 -11.85 0.38 18.80
N ALA A 248 -11.60 -0.43 17.78
CA ALA A 248 -11.81 -1.88 17.81
C ALA A 248 -10.94 -2.55 18.88
N VAL A 249 -9.65 -2.20 18.96
CA VAL A 249 -8.73 -2.72 19.99
C VAL A 249 -9.20 -2.31 21.40
N ALA A 250 -9.61 -1.06 21.59
CA ALA A 250 -10.13 -0.58 22.88
C ALA A 250 -11.38 -1.36 23.31
N THR A 251 -12.29 -1.63 22.37
CA THR A 251 -13.51 -2.43 22.62
C THR A 251 -13.18 -3.85 23.10
N LEU A 252 -12.20 -4.50 22.46
CA LEU A 252 -11.74 -5.84 22.88
C LEU A 252 -11.12 -5.79 24.29
N GLY A 253 -10.30 -4.77 24.58
CA GLY A 253 -9.69 -4.60 25.90
C GLY A 253 -10.72 -4.43 27.01
N VAL A 254 -11.74 -3.60 26.79
CA VAL A 254 -12.86 -3.44 27.73
C VAL A 254 -13.63 -4.75 27.91
N GLY A 255 -13.96 -5.43 26.82
CA GLY A 255 -14.66 -6.71 26.87
C GLY A 255 -13.92 -7.76 27.67
N VAL A 256 -12.61 -7.92 27.45
CA VAL A 256 -11.76 -8.85 28.21
C VAL A 256 -11.74 -8.49 29.71
N THR A 257 -11.64 -7.20 30.06
CA THR A 257 -11.62 -6.74 31.45
C THR A 257 -12.95 -7.03 32.17
N VAL A 258 -14.07 -6.78 31.47
CA VAL A 258 -15.42 -7.08 32.03
C VAL A 258 -15.58 -8.59 32.24
N ILE A 259 -15.24 -9.41 31.27
CA ILE A 259 -15.34 -10.89 31.39
C ILE A 259 -14.45 -11.37 32.53
N ALA A 260 -13.20 -10.90 32.63
CA ALA A 260 -12.30 -11.28 33.74
C ALA A 260 -12.83 -10.87 35.08
N SER A 261 -13.51 -9.72 35.21
CA SER A 261 -14.13 -9.29 36.49
C SER A 261 -15.33 -10.13 36.84
N LEU A 262 -16.14 -10.56 35.86
CA LEU A 262 -17.30 -11.45 36.09
C LEU A 262 -16.88 -12.86 36.48
N LEU A 263 -15.76 -13.35 35.99
CA LEU A 263 -15.21 -14.68 36.31
C LEU A 263 -14.47 -14.75 37.65
N LYS A 264 -14.13 -13.62 38.25
CA LYS A 264 -13.59 -13.60 39.62
C LYS A 264 -14.70 -13.98 40.58
N LYS A 265 -14.74 -15.26 41.01
CA LYS A 265 -15.60 -15.70 42.11
C LYS A 265 -15.36 -14.81 43.33
N PRO A 266 -16.44 -14.36 44.05
CA PRO A 266 -16.27 -13.73 45.32
C PRO A 266 -15.51 -14.69 46.27
N ARG A 267 -14.38 -14.26 46.83
CA ARG A 267 -13.75 -14.97 47.92
C ARG A 267 -14.72 -14.87 49.07
N ASN A 268 -15.49 -15.95 49.32
CA ASN A 268 -16.25 -16.07 50.57
C ASN A 268 -15.24 -16.00 51.73
N ARG A 269 -15.41 -15.01 52.57
CA ARG A 269 -14.80 -14.89 53.89
C ARG A 269 -15.48 -15.85 54.86
#